data_b1d535e2feda51e2e1a5531d46462043
#
_entry.id   b1d535e2feda51e2e1a5531d46462043
#
_cell.length_a   1.000
_cell.length_b   1.000
_cell.length_c   1.000
_cell.angle_alpha   90.00
_cell.angle_beta   90.00
_cell.angle_gamma   90.00
#
_symmetry.space_group_name_H-M   'P 1'
#
loop_
_entity.id
_entity.type
_entity.pdbx_description
1 polymer ?
#
loop_
_entity_poly.entity_id
_entity_poly.type
_entity_poly.pdbx_seq_one_letter_code
_entity_poly.pdbx_strand_id
1 'polypeptide(L)'
;MFDKLMQAQQMAGEAKKRLAAITVTGSAEGGKITVTADGNKVVQSVAIDENFLKEADKEQLEELLVIAINKAMEQAENVSQSEMAAMTKDMLGGLGNFFGNS
;
A
#
# COMPACT_ATOMS: atom_id res chain seq x y z
N MET A 1 9.57 30.53 -6.54
CA MET A 1 9.95 29.32 -7.26
C MET A 1 10.40 28.18 -6.35
N PHE A 2 11.34 28.48 -5.46
CA PHE A 2 11.83 27.47 -4.52
C PHE A 2 10.77 27.01 -3.52
N ASP A 3 9.85 27.88 -3.14
CA ASP A 3 8.82 27.56 -2.16
C ASP A 3 7.85 26.48 -2.66
N LYS A 4 7.52 26.48 -3.94
CA LYS A 4 6.63 25.46 -4.53
C LYS A 4 7.31 24.10 -4.62
N LEU A 5 8.61 24.09 -4.92
CA LEU A 5 9.40 22.85 -4.94
C LEU A 5 9.52 22.27 -3.53
N MET A 6 9.76 23.11 -2.54
CA MET A 6 9.84 22.67 -1.14
C MET A 6 8.50 22.13 -0.65
N GLN A 7 7.40 22.78 -1.01
CA GLN A 7 6.05 22.31 -0.66
C GLN A 7 5.76 20.95 -1.31
N ALA A 8 6.12 20.79 -2.59
CA ALA A 8 5.92 19.52 -3.29
C ALA A 8 6.72 18.40 -2.62
N GLN A 9 7.96 18.67 -2.21
CA GLN A 9 8.80 17.71 -1.52
C GLN A 9 8.23 17.34 -0.15
N GLN A 10 7.72 18.33 0.58
CA GLN A 10 7.08 18.11 1.89
C GLN A 10 5.82 17.26 1.75
N MET A 11 5.00 17.55 0.73
CA MET A 11 3.78 16.78 0.47
C MET A 11 4.10 15.34 0.09
N ALA A 12 5.11 15.14 -0.74
CA ALA A 12 5.57 13.78 -1.11
C ALA A 12 6.08 13.02 0.11
N GLY A 13 6.82 13.71 0.99
CA GLY A 13 7.31 13.12 2.24
C GLY A 13 6.20 12.75 3.20
N GLU A 14 5.17 13.61 3.31
CA GLU A 14 3.99 13.33 4.14
C GLU A 14 3.19 12.17 3.60
N ALA A 15 2.99 12.11 2.27
CA ALA A 15 2.30 11.00 1.63
C ALA A 15 3.01 9.69 1.90
N LYS A 16 4.34 9.66 1.79
CA LYS A 16 5.15 8.49 2.08
C LYS A 16 5.01 8.04 3.53
N LYS A 17 4.99 9.00 4.47
CA LYS A 17 4.80 8.71 5.90
C LYS A 17 3.41 8.13 6.17
N ARG A 18 2.38 8.68 5.55
CA ARG A 18 1.01 8.18 5.69
C ARG A 18 0.90 6.75 5.16
N LEU A 19 1.48 6.49 4.00
CA LEU A 19 1.47 5.16 3.40
C LEU A 19 2.27 4.16 4.24
N ALA A 20 3.35 4.59 4.84
CA ALA A 20 4.15 3.73 5.72
C ALA A 20 3.37 3.31 6.98
N ALA A 21 2.41 4.12 7.41
CA ALA A 21 1.56 3.82 8.57
C ALA A 21 0.38 2.91 8.24
N ILE A 22 0.10 2.69 6.96
CA ILE A 22 -1.00 1.84 6.53
C ILE A 22 -0.46 0.42 6.30
N THR A 23 -1.14 -0.55 6.90
CA THR A 23 -0.80 -1.96 6.77
C THR A 23 -1.79 -2.63 5.83
N VAL A 24 -1.28 -3.37 4.85
CA VAL A 24 -2.09 -4.16 3.93
C VAL A 24 -1.65 -5.62 4.01
N THR A 25 -2.54 -6.50 3.61
CA THR A 25 -2.25 -7.94 3.62
C THR A 25 -2.65 -8.57 2.30
N GLY A 26 -1.92 -9.62 1.94
CA GLY A 26 -2.29 -10.51 0.86
C GLY A 26 -2.16 -11.93 1.36
N SER A 27 -3.11 -12.78 1.03
CA SER A 27 -3.08 -14.17 1.49
C SER A 27 -3.32 -15.14 0.36
N ALA A 28 -2.91 -16.38 0.57
CA ALA A 28 -3.10 -17.48 -0.35
C ALA A 28 -3.51 -18.72 0.46
N GLU A 29 -4.13 -19.67 -0.22
CA GLU A 29 -4.57 -20.96 0.35
C GLU A 29 -5.42 -20.78 1.61
N GLY A 30 -6.46 -19.94 1.51
CA GLY A 30 -7.40 -19.74 2.61
C GLY A 30 -6.78 -19.08 3.85
N GLY A 31 -5.73 -18.29 3.68
CA GLY A 31 -5.07 -17.60 4.78
C GLY A 31 -3.91 -18.36 5.40
N LYS A 32 -3.54 -19.50 4.84
CA LYS A 32 -2.40 -20.27 5.36
C LYS A 32 -1.06 -19.61 5.11
N ILE A 33 -1.01 -18.75 4.09
CA ILE A 33 0.13 -17.87 3.83
C ILE A 33 -0.39 -16.45 3.80
N THR A 34 0.15 -15.58 4.64
CA THR A 34 -0.23 -14.18 4.71
C THR A 34 1.01 -13.31 4.64
N VAL A 35 1.00 -12.37 3.70
CA VAL A 35 2.06 -11.37 3.55
C VAL A 35 1.52 -10.04 4.03
N THR A 36 2.28 -9.37 4.87
CA THR A 36 1.95 -8.04 5.38
C THR A 36 2.92 -7.04 4.78
N ALA A 37 2.38 -5.95 4.26
CA ALA A 37 3.17 -4.88 3.65
C ALA A 37 2.60 -3.54 4.07
N ASP A 38 3.35 -2.46 3.83
CA ASP A 38 2.83 -1.12 4.02
C ASP A 38 2.32 -0.55 2.69
N GLY A 39 1.76 0.66 2.74
CA GLY A 39 1.23 1.33 1.56
C GLY A 39 2.30 1.74 0.54
N ASN A 40 3.57 1.71 0.93
CA ASN A 40 4.71 1.97 0.05
C ASN A 40 5.23 0.71 -0.63
N LYS A 41 4.51 -0.40 -0.53
CA LYS A 41 4.90 -1.70 -1.12
C LYS A 41 6.14 -2.30 -0.47
N VAL A 42 6.35 -2.03 0.81
CA VAL A 42 7.44 -2.65 1.58
C VAL A 42 6.87 -3.83 2.34
N VAL A 43 7.35 -5.03 2.02
CA VAL A 43 6.93 -6.24 2.73
C VAL A 43 7.53 -6.21 4.13
N GLN A 44 6.69 -6.37 5.14
CA GLN A 44 7.08 -6.31 6.54
C GLN A 44 7.17 -7.68 7.19
N SER A 45 6.31 -8.60 6.78
CA SER A 45 6.31 -9.95 7.35
C SER A 45 5.65 -10.94 6.42
N VAL A 46 6.00 -12.20 6.62
CA VAL A 46 5.37 -13.34 5.97
C VAL A 46 5.02 -14.33 7.07
N ALA A 47 3.76 -14.72 7.15
CA ALA A 47 3.29 -15.72 8.10
C ALA A 47 2.86 -16.97 7.34
N ILE A 48 3.34 -18.11 7.76
CA ILE A 48 3.01 -19.41 7.15
C ILE A 48 2.47 -20.31 8.25
N ASP A 49 1.30 -20.90 8.02
CA ASP A 49 0.72 -21.88 8.94
C ASP A 49 1.67 -23.07 9.13
N GLU A 50 1.93 -23.43 10.38
CA GLU A 50 2.88 -24.51 10.69
C GLU A 50 2.46 -25.85 10.09
N ASN A 51 1.21 -26.20 10.21
CA ASN A 51 0.70 -27.46 9.69
C ASN A 51 0.79 -27.51 8.18
N PHE A 52 0.46 -26.40 7.53
CA PHE A 52 0.57 -26.28 6.08
C PHE A 52 2.03 -26.39 5.63
N LEU A 53 2.95 -25.75 6.36
CA LEU A 53 4.38 -25.81 6.05
C LEU A 53 4.91 -27.25 6.08
N LYS A 54 4.43 -28.04 7.02
CA LYS A 54 4.84 -29.45 7.15
C LYS A 54 4.35 -30.32 5.99
N GLU A 55 3.19 -30.00 5.43
CA GLU A 55 2.54 -30.80 4.38
C GLU A 55 2.86 -30.33 2.97
N ALA A 56 3.15 -29.02 2.79
CA ALA A 56 3.37 -28.44 1.48
C ALA A 56 4.75 -28.82 0.94
N ASP A 57 4.82 -29.07 -0.37
CA ASP A 57 6.11 -29.20 -1.00
C ASP A 57 6.70 -27.82 -1.32
N LYS A 58 7.98 -27.80 -1.64
CA LYS A 58 8.72 -26.56 -1.88
C LYS A 58 8.13 -25.73 -3.03
N GLU A 59 7.79 -26.39 -4.14
CA GLU A 59 7.25 -25.71 -5.32
C GLU A 59 5.90 -25.07 -5.03
N GLN A 60 5.03 -25.80 -4.34
CA GLN A 60 3.73 -25.31 -3.93
C GLN A 60 3.86 -24.07 -3.02
N LEU A 61 4.77 -24.16 -2.05
CA LEU A 61 5.01 -23.05 -1.13
C LEU A 61 5.53 -21.82 -1.87
N GLU A 62 6.47 -22.00 -2.79
CA GLU A 62 7.02 -20.91 -3.59
C GLU A 62 5.93 -20.23 -4.43
N GLU A 63 5.09 -21.00 -5.10
CA GLU A 63 3.99 -20.47 -5.92
C GLU A 63 2.97 -19.70 -5.09
N LEU A 64 2.61 -20.23 -3.93
CA LEU A 64 1.65 -19.57 -3.04
C LEU A 64 2.20 -18.31 -2.42
N LEU A 65 3.51 -18.27 -2.15
CA LEU A 65 4.17 -17.05 -1.69
C LEU A 65 4.10 -15.96 -2.74
N VAL A 66 4.33 -16.28 -4.00
CA VAL A 66 4.23 -15.33 -5.11
C VAL A 66 2.80 -14.76 -5.17
N ILE A 67 1.79 -15.61 -5.05
CA ILE A 67 0.39 -15.19 -5.06
C ILE A 67 0.09 -14.24 -3.90
N ALA A 68 0.51 -14.61 -2.70
CA ALA A 68 0.26 -13.79 -1.50
C ALA A 68 0.98 -12.44 -1.59
N ILE A 69 2.22 -12.42 -2.04
CA ILE A 69 3.00 -11.19 -2.22
C ILE A 69 2.32 -10.28 -3.25
N ASN A 70 1.93 -10.82 -4.39
CA ASN A 70 1.28 -10.03 -5.44
C ASN A 70 -0.06 -9.46 -4.98
N LYS A 71 -0.83 -10.21 -4.19
CA LYS A 71 -2.07 -9.69 -3.60
C LYS A 71 -1.80 -8.56 -2.62
N ALA A 72 -0.76 -8.68 -1.79
CA ALA A 72 -0.36 -7.61 -0.89
C ALA A 72 0.06 -6.35 -1.66
N MET A 73 0.83 -6.52 -2.74
CA MET A 73 1.26 -5.41 -3.59
C MET A 73 0.09 -4.73 -4.27
N GLU A 74 -0.90 -5.50 -4.71
CA GLU A 74 -2.14 -4.97 -5.29
C GLU A 74 -2.90 -4.12 -4.28
N GLN A 75 -3.03 -4.60 -3.05
CA GLN A 75 -3.67 -3.83 -1.98
C GLN A 75 -2.89 -2.56 -1.66
N ALA A 76 -1.57 -2.63 -1.62
CA ALA A 76 -0.73 -1.46 -1.40
C ALA A 76 -0.92 -0.43 -2.52
N GLU A 77 -1.03 -0.87 -3.77
CA GLU A 77 -1.30 0.02 -4.90
C GLU A 77 -2.65 0.69 -4.77
N ASN A 78 -3.70 -0.06 -4.39
CA ASN A 78 -5.04 0.48 -4.20
C ASN A 78 -5.05 1.55 -3.10
N VAL A 79 -4.36 1.31 -2.00
CA VAL A 79 -4.24 2.27 -0.90
C VAL A 79 -3.47 3.51 -1.35
N SER A 80 -2.37 3.33 -2.09
CA SER A 80 -1.57 4.42 -2.61
C SER A 80 -2.40 5.32 -3.54
N GLN A 81 -3.18 4.72 -4.45
CA GLN A 81 -4.06 5.46 -5.35
C GLN A 81 -5.14 6.21 -4.59
N SER A 82 -5.73 5.58 -3.56
CA SER A 82 -6.75 6.22 -2.73
C SER A 82 -6.19 7.42 -1.99
N GLU A 83 -4.99 7.31 -1.44
CA GLU A 83 -4.34 8.42 -0.75
C GLU A 83 -3.99 9.57 -1.70
N MET A 84 -3.50 9.24 -2.90
CA MET A 84 -3.20 10.26 -3.90
C MET A 84 -4.47 10.95 -4.39
N ALA A 85 -5.56 10.20 -4.57
CA ALA A 85 -6.86 10.75 -4.96
C ALA A 85 -7.40 11.68 -3.86
N ALA A 86 -7.26 11.30 -2.60
CA ALA A 86 -7.68 12.13 -1.47
C ALA A 86 -6.87 13.43 -1.41
N MET A 87 -5.56 13.35 -1.61
CA MET A 87 -4.71 14.54 -1.65
C MET A 87 -5.07 15.47 -2.81
N THR A 88 -5.31 14.90 -3.99
CA THR A 88 -5.73 15.67 -5.17
C THR A 88 -7.08 16.33 -4.93
N LYS A 89 -8.01 15.61 -4.32
CA LYS A 89 -9.35 16.13 -4.00
C LYS A 89 -9.25 17.29 -3.02
N ASP A 90 -8.39 17.20 -2.02
CA ASP A 90 -8.17 18.28 -1.06
C ASP A 90 -7.59 19.51 -1.74
N MET A 91 -6.65 19.33 -2.65
CA MET A 91 -6.07 20.42 -3.44
C MET A 91 -7.13 21.06 -4.34
N LEU A 92 -7.94 20.24 -5.02
CA LEU A 92 -9.03 20.71 -5.88
C LEU A 92 -10.15 21.35 -5.07
N GLY A 93 -10.40 20.83 -3.86
CA GLY A 93 -11.36 21.42 -2.93
C GLY A 93 -10.97 22.84 -2.53
N GLY A 94 -9.68 23.06 -2.27
CA GLY A 94 -9.15 24.39 -2.00
C GLY A 94 -9.30 25.33 -3.20
N LEU A 95 -9.04 24.82 -4.40
CA LEU A 95 -9.24 25.58 -5.64
C LEU A 95 -10.73 25.80 -5.92
N GLY A 96 -11.57 24.82 -5.64
CA GLY A 96 -13.01 24.91 -5.79
C GLY A 96 -13.61 26.00 -4.93
N ASN A 97 -13.15 26.14 -3.69
CA ASN A 97 -13.57 27.23 -2.80
C ASN A 97 -13.13 28.58 -3.32
N PHE A 98 -11.96 28.63 -3.97
CA PHE A 98 -11.45 29.87 -4.55
C PHE A 98 -12.30 30.31 -5.76
N PHE A 99 -12.72 29.37 -6.60
CA PHE A 99 -13.53 29.65 -7.78
C PHE A 99 -15.02 29.63 -7.51
N GLY A 100 -15.47 28.91 -6.48
CA GLY A 100 -16.88 28.73 -6.18
C GLY A 100 -17.56 29.93 -5.51
N ASN A 101 -16.78 30.90 -5.00
CA ASN A 101 -17.30 32.11 -4.35
C ASN A 101 -17.33 33.32 -5.28
N SER A 102 -17.07 33.14 -6.55
CA SER A 102 -17.12 34.24 -7.52
C SER A 102 -18.47 34.35 -8.20
#